data_fbe35f5bcf98145617fa20eaf32d2c62
#
_entry.id   fbe35f5bcf98145617fa20eaf32d2c62
#
_cell.length_a   1.000
_cell.length_b   1.000
_cell.length_c   1.000
_cell.angle_alpha   90.00
_cell.angle_beta   90.00
_cell.angle_gamma   90.00
#
_symmetry.space_group_name_H-M   'P 1'
#
loop_
_entity.id
_entity.type
_entity.pdbx_description
1 polymer ?
#
loop_
_entity_poly.entity_id
_entity_poly.type
_entity_poly.pdbx_seq_one_letter_code
_entity_poly.pdbx_strand_id
1 'polypeptide(L)'
;MTESDATAPPAHPSLALALRYWLKLGFISFGGPAGQIAMMHAELVERRRWISERRFLHALNYCMLLPGPEATQLAIYIGWLLHRTRGGVLAGLLFLLPSLAILIGLSWIYLAWGSLPLIAALLYGIKPAVVAIVLAAAWRIGQRTLRNGALAGIAGTAFFGIALLHLPFPAIVLGAAAIGMLGGRLRPDLFHAGGAHPAAPASYGQALIDDATPTPPHAVFSWRRLLATTLVGVSLLLLGWALAAALGGPGGPLAQMGWFFTKAALMTFGGAYAVLPYVYLGAVETFHWLNPAQMMDGLALGETTPGPL
;
A
#
# COMPACT_ATOMS: atom_id res chain seq x y z
N MET A 1 -16.28 35.07 2.88
CA MET A 1 -16.80 33.86 3.55
C MET A 1 -17.02 34.23 4.99
N THR A 2 -18.26 34.31 5.42
CA THR A 2 -18.63 34.66 6.79
C THR A 2 -18.32 33.51 7.74
N GLU A 3 -17.93 33.77 8.97
CA GLU A 3 -17.62 32.76 10.00
C GLU A 3 -18.72 31.68 10.19
N SER A 4 -19.96 31.98 9.79
CA SER A 4 -21.10 31.07 9.81
C SER A 4 -20.99 29.90 8.81
N ASP A 5 -20.22 30.03 7.72
CA ASP A 5 -20.08 28.95 6.72
C ASP A 5 -19.08 27.86 7.13
N ALA A 6 -18.25 28.12 8.12
CA ALA A 6 -17.25 27.19 8.63
C ALA A 6 -17.85 26.11 9.60
N THR A 7 -19.04 26.33 10.11
CA THR A 7 -19.66 25.50 11.17
C THR A 7 -20.59 24.40 10.65
N ALA A 8 -21.08 24.50 9.42
CA ALA A 8 -21.98 23.49 8.86
C ALA A 8 -21.20 22.28 8.26
N PRO A 9 -21.69 21.04 8.47
CA PRO A 9 -21.10 19.88 7.80
C PRO A 9 -21.26 20.01 6.28
N PRO A 10 -20.26 19.60 5.49
CA PRO A 10 -20.36 19.62 4.04
C PRO A 10 -21.47 18.68 3.56
N ALA A 11 -22.09 19.03 2.43
CA ALA A 11 -23.07 18.16 1.80
C ALA A 11 -22.45 16.82 1.38
N HIS A 12 -23.26 15.76 1.43
CA HIS A 12 -22.79 14.44 1.00
C HIS A 12 -22.35 14.48 -0.48
N PRO A 13 -21.11 14.08 -0.81
CA PRO A 13 -20.62 14.12 -2.17
C PRO A 13 -21.44 13.20 -3.07
N SER A 14 -21.74 13.65 -4.29
CA SER A 14 -22.28 12.74 -5.29
C SER A 14 -21.26 11.66 -5.65
N LEU A 15 -21.72 10.48 -6.05
CA LEU A 15 -20.83 9.40 -6.48
C LEU A 15 -19.89 9.87 -7.60
N ALA A 16 -20.39 10.64 -8.57
CA ALA A 16 -19.58 11.16 -9.66
C ALA A 16 -18.44 12.08 -9.16
N LEU A 17 -18.70 12.91 -8.16
CA LEU A 17 -17.68 13.78 -7.56
C LEU A 17 -16.59 12.96 -6.84
N ALA A 18 -17.01 11.92 -6.11
CA ALA A 18 -16.09 11.02 -5.44
C ALA A 18 -15.24 10.23 -6.46
N LEU A 19 -15.84 9.70 -7.53
CA LEU A 19 -15.12 8.95 -8.57
C LEU A 19 -14.11 9.82 -9.31
N ARG A 20 -14.45 11.07 -9.63
CA ARG A 20 -13.48 12.02 -10.21
C ARG A 20 -12.28 12.25 -9.31
N TYR A 21 -12.50 12.31 -8.00
CA TYR A 21 -11.40 12.46 -7.04
C TYR A 21 -10.50 11.21 -7.02
N TRP A 22 -11.08 10.01 -6.91
CA TRP A 22 -10.30 8.77 -6.88
C TRP A 22 -9.50 8.54 -8.17
N LEU A 23 -10.10 8.84 -9.31
CA LEU A 23 -9.40 8.77 -10.59
C LEU A 23 -8.25 9.78 -10.66
N LYS A 24 -8.51 11.05 -10.24
CA LYS A 24 -7.47 12.06 -10.17
C LYS A 24 -6.31 11.61 -9.25
N LEU A 25 -6.64 11.07 -8.07
CA LEU A 25 -5.64 10.56 -7.13
C LEU A 25 -4.77 9.49 -7.78
N GLY A 26 -5.36 8.55 -8.53
CA GLY A 26 -4.61 7.51 -9.25
C GLY A 26 -3.57 8.06 -10.24
N PHE A 27 -3.83 9.20 -10.86
CA PHE A 27 -2.89 9.82 -11.81
C PHE A 27 -1.83 10.70 -11.15
N ILE A 28 -2.10 11.29 -9.98
CA ILE A 28 -1.19 12.28 -9.36
C ILE A 28 -0.45 11.77 -8.14
N SER A 29 -0.72 10.55 -7.70
CA SER A 29 -0.16 9.99 -6.47
C SER A 29 1.24 9.43 -6.69
N PHE A 30 2.22 10.31 -6.58
CA PHE A 30 3.64 9.95 -6.57
C PHE A 30 4.19 9.94 -5.13
N GLY A 31 5.35 9.33 -4.93
CA GLY A 31 6.07 9.39 -3.65
C GLY A 31 5.71 8.29 -2.65
N GLY A 32 5.12 7.20 -3.12
CA GLY A 32 4.80 6.03 -2.31
C GLY A 32 3.66 6.23 -1.31
N PRO A 33 3.41 5.28 -0.41
CA PRO A 33 2.26 5.29 0.49
C PRO A 33 2.13 6.56 1.33
N ALA A 34 3.24 7.08 1.86
CA ALA A 34 3.22 8.28 2.70
C ALA A 34 2.75 9.53 1.93
N GLY A 35 3.19 9.69 0.69
CA GLY A 35 2.75 10.80 -0.17
C GLY A 35 1.27 10.68 -0.53
N GLN A 36 0.81 9.48 -0.84
CA GLN A 36 -0.57 9.18 -1.18
C GLN A 36 -1.51 9.44 0.00
N ILE A 37 -1.14 9.00 1.20
CA ILE A 37 -1.88 9.24 2.44
C ILE A 37 -1.93 10.74 2.74
N ALA A 38 -0.82 11.48 2.58
CA ALA A 38 -0.79 12.92 2.79
C ALA A 38 -1.72 13.66 1.80
N MET A 39 -1.76 13.25 0.53
CA MET A 39 -2.68 13.82 -0.46
C MET A 39 -4.15 13.52 -0.12
N MET A 40 -4.45 12.30 0.35
CA MET A 40 -5.79 11.94 0.83
C MET A 40 -6.17 12.77 2.05
N HIS A 41 -5.27 12.94 3.00
CA HIS A 41 -5.49 13.77 4.18
C HIS A 41 -5.82 15.22 3.80
N ALA A 42 -4.94 15.87 3.04
CA ALA A 42 -5.12 17.26 2.62
C ALA A 42 -6.45 17.50 1.87
N GLU A 43 -6.87 16.56 1.03
CA GLU A 43 -8.10 16.73 0.26
C GLU A 43 -9.35 16.31 1.02
N LEU A 44 -9.33 15.17 1.73
CA LEU A 44 -10.53 14.60 2.34
C LEU A 44 -10.82 15.15 3.73
N VAL A 45 -9.77 15.52 4.47
CA VAL A 45 -9.89 16.05 5.84
C VAL A 45 -9.88 17.58 5.83
N GLU A 46 -8.83 18.19 5.25
CA GLU A 46 -8.63 19.63 5.35
C GLU A 46 -9.56 20.41 4.40
N ARG A 47 -9.60 20.05 3.11
CA ARG A 47 -10.32 20.82 2.10
C ARG A 47 -11.81 20.46 2.01
N ARG A 48 -12.11 19.18 1.82
CA ARG A 48 -13.49 18.72 1.60
C ARG A 48 -14.22 18.38 2.86
N ARG A 49 -13.51 18.12 3.94
CA ARG A 49 -14.06 17.73 5.24
C ARG A 49 -15.05 16.55 5.14
N TRP A 50 -14.74 15.57 4.27
CA TRP A 50 -15.57 14.37 4.12
C TRP A 50 -15.43 13.43 5.31
N ILE A 51 -14.28 13.46 5.99
CA ILE A 51 -14.00 12.66 7.17
C ILE A 51 -13.21 13.52 8.18
N SER A 52 -13.47 13.35 9.47
CA SER A 52 -12.73 14.06 10.52
C SER A 52 -11.29 13.55 10.62
N GLU A 53 -10.40 14.40 11.11
CA GLU A 53 -8.99 14.06 11.38
C GLU A 53 -8.86 12.78 12.20
N ARG A 54 -9.59 12.69 13.30
CA ARG A 54 -9.53 11.55 14.22
C ARG A 54 -9.98 10.27 13.54
N ARG A 55 -11.07 10.29 12.77
CA ARG A 55 -11.56 9.11 12.05
C ARG A 55 -10.63 8.70 10.91
N PHE A 56 -10.03 9.67 10.24
CA PHE A 56 -9.04 9.40 9.20
C PHE A 56 -7.80 8.69 9.79
N LEU A 57 -7.24 9.22 10.88
CA LEU A 57 -6.09 8.61 11.55
C LEU A 57 -6.42 7.23 12.13
N HIS A 58 -7.64 7.05 12.67
CA HIS A 58 -8.09 5.75 13.15
C HIS A 58 -8.20 4.73 12.00
N ALA A 59 -8.77 5.14 10.86
CA ALA A 59 -8.86 4.30 9.67
C ALA A 59 -7.48 3.95 9.13
N LEU A 60 -6.55 4.92 9.07
CA LEU A 60 -5.17 4.71 8.65
C LEU A 60 -4.46 3.69 9.54
N ASN A 61 -4.55 3.85 10.87
CA ASN A 61 -3.95 2.91 11.81
C ASN A 61 -4.50 1.48 11.62
N TYR A 62 -5.80 1.36 11.34
CA TYR A 62 -6.40 0.07 11.05
C TYR A 62 -5.88 -0.53 9.73
N CYS A 63 -5.78 0.27 8.66
CA CYS A 63 -5.22 -0.18 7.39
C CYS A 63 -3.75 -0.61 7.51
N MET A 64 -2.95 0.06 8.35
CA MET A 64 -1.55 -0.32 8.59
C MET A 64 -1.39 -1.67 9.30
N LEU A 65 -2.43 -2.18 9.98
CA LEU A 65 -2.43 -3.50 10.61
C LEU A 65 -2.85 -4.61 9.65
N LEU A 66 -3.47 -4.28 8.53
CA LEU A 66 -3.90 -5.25 7.54
C LEU A 66 -2.78 -5.54 6.54
N PRO A 67 -2.67 -6.79 6.03
CA PRO A 67 -1.76 -7.08 4.93
C PRO A 67 -2.21 -6.38 3.65
N GLY A 68 -1.26 -5.85 2.90
CA GLY A 68 -1.50 -5.17 1.63
C GLY A 68 -1.15 -3.67 1.62
N PRO A 69 -1.40 -2.96 0.50
CA PRO A 69 -1.06 -1.55 0.35
C PRO A 69 -2.02 -0.65 1.14
N GLU A 70 -1.53 -0.06 2.23
CA GLU A 70 -2.33 0.73 3.17
C GLU A 70 -3.06 1.92 2.54
N ALA A 71 -2.43 2.60 1.57
CA ALA A 71 -3.06 3.73 0.89
C ALA A 71 -4.28 3.31 0.06
N THR A 72 -4.19 2.16 -0.62
CA THR A 72 -5.32 1.60 -1.38
C THR A 72 -6.44 1.15 -0.45
N GLN A 73 -6.09 0.49 0.66
CA GLN A 73 -7.06 0.07 1.67
C GLN A 73 -7.79 1.26 2.27
N LEU A 74 -7.07 2.35 2.57
CA LEU A 74 -7.65 3.58 3.09
C LEU A 74 -8.60 4.23 2.08
N ALA A 75 -8.22 4.28 0.79
CA ALA A 75 -9.08 4.79 -0.27
C ALA A 75 -10.36 3.96 -0.40
N ILE A 76 -10.25 2.62 -0.40
CA ILE A 76 -11.38 1.68 -0.44
C ILE A 76 -12.28 1.90 0.78
N TYR A 77 -11.70 2.00 1.97
CA TYR A 77 -12.45 2.18 3.22
C TYR A 77 -13.24 3.48 3.24
N ILE A 78 -12.61 4.61 2.88
CA ILE A 78 -13.29 5.89 2.83
C ILE A 78 -14.35 5.91 1.73
N GLY A 79 -14.06 5.36 0.55
CA GLY A 79 -15.02 5.19 -0.53
C GLY A 79 -16.23 4.35 -0.11
N TRP A 80 -16.00 3.30 0.66
CA TRP A 80 -17.05 2.44 1.21
C TRP A 80 -17.88 3.14 2.30
N LEU A 81 -17.26 3.93 3.16
CA LEU A 81 -18.00 4.73 4.14
C LEU A 81 -18.96 5.72 3.47
N LEU A 82 -18.50 6.37 2.40
CA LEU A 82 -19.28 7.37 1.66
C LEU A 82 -20.39 6.74 0.80
N HIS A 83 -20.09 5.69 0.03
CA HIS A 83 -20.99 5.17 -1.00
C HIS A 83 -21.14 3.64 -0.96
N ARG A 84 -21.01 3.03 0.23
CA ARG A 84 -21.14 1.58 0.45
C ARG A 84 -20.20 0.78 -0.46
N THR A 85 -20.56 -0.47 -0.79
CA THR A 85 -19.74 -1.38 -1.60
C THR A 85 -19.34 -0.80 -2.95
N ARG A 86 -20.25 -0.10 -3.64
CA ARG A 86 -19.94 0.54 -4.94
C ARG A 86 -18.86 1.61 -4.79
N GLY A 87 -18.95 2.43 -3.75
CA GLY A 87 -17.94 3.46 -3.49
C GLY A 87 -16.57 2.88 -3.19
N GLY A 88 -16.50 1.82 -2.35
CA GLY A 88 -15.23 1.16 -2.03
C GLY A 88 -14.59 0.48 -3.24
N VAL A 89 -15.35 -0.32 -3.98
CA VAL A 89 -14.84 -1.02 -5.18
C VAL A 89 -14.34 -0.02 -6.23
N LEU A 90 -15.15 0.99 -6.53
CA LEU A 90 -14.79 1.99 -7.54
C LEU A 90 -13.62 2.88 -7.09
N ALA A 91 -13.53 3.22 -5.79
CA ALA A 91 -12.38 3.96 -5.26
C ALA A 91 -11.07 3.17 -5.45
N GLY A 92 -11.06 1.90 -5.08
CA GLY A 92 -9.88 1.04 -5.27
C GLY A 92 -9.52 0.85 -6.74
N LEU A 93 -10.49 0.56 -7.59
CA LEU A 93 -10.26 0.39 -9.02
C LEU A 93 -9.73 1.67 -9.68
N LEU A 94 -10.36 2.82 -9.44
CA LEU A 94 -9.94 4.09 -10.05
C LEU A 94 -8.60 4.60 -9.51
N PHE A 95 -8.23 4.21 -8.29
CA PHE A 95 -6.91 4.50 -7.75
C PHE A 95 -5.82 3.62 -8.37
N LEU A 96 -6.13 2.35 -8.69
CA LEU A 96 -5.19 1.36 -9.23
C LEU A 96 -5.08 1.41 -10.76
N LEU A 97 -6.20 1.57 -11.48
CA LEU A 97 -6.24 1.43 -12.94
C LEU A 97 -5.30 2.36 -13.71
N PRO A 98 -5.12 3.64 -13.35
CA PRO A 98 -4.17 4.52 -14.03
C PRO A 98 -2.74 3.97 -13.99
N SER A 99 -2.29 3.54 -12.81
CA SER A 99 -0.98 2.93 -12.61
C SER A 99 -0.81 1.66 -13.45
N LEU A 100 -1.80 0.77 -13.39
CA LEU A 100 -1.80 -0.47 -14.16
C LEU A 100 -1.70 -0.21 -15.67
N ALA A 101 -2.50 0.72 -16.19
CA ALA A 101 -2.49 1.07 -17.61
C ALA A 101 -1.14 1.66 -18.04
N ILE A 102 -0.57 2.56 -17.24
CA ILE A 102 0.74 3.16 -17.50
C ILE A 102 1.83 2.10 -17.48
N LEU A 103 1.85 1.23 -16.44
CA LEU A 103 2.85 0.16 -16.33
C LEU A 103 2.77 -0.85 -17.49
N ILE A 104 1.56 -1.24 -17.90
CA ILE A 104 1.38 -2.10 -19.07
C ILE A 104 1.95 -1.41 -20.32
N GLY A 105 1.63 -0.14 -20.55
CA GLY A 105 2.14 0.63 -21.66
C GLY A 105 3.66 0.77 -21.65
N LEU A 106 4.25 1.11 -20.50
CA LEU A 106 5.70 1.22 -20.33
C LEU A 106 6.41 -0.14 -20.49
N SER A 107 5.84 -1.20 -19.95
CA SER A 107 6.38 -2.56 -20.13
C SER A 107 6.33 -2.99 -21.59
N TRP A 108 5.25 -2.65 -22.30
CA TRP A 108 5.16 -2.93 -23.73
C TRP A 108 6.20 -2.14 -24.52
N ILE A 109 6.39 -0.85 -24.24
CA ILE A 109 7.45 -0.03 -24.86
C ILE A 109 8.83 -0.62 -24.55
N TYR A 110 9.08 -1.04 -23.32
CA TYR A 110 10.33 -1.68 -22.92
C TYR A 110 10.61 -2.95 -23.71
N LEU A 111 9.61 -3.82 -23.86
CA LEU A 111 9.76 -5.09 -24.57
C LEU A 111 9.90 -4.90 -26.10
N ALA A 112 9.14 -3.96 -26.66
CA ALA A 112 9.13 -3.74 -28.11
C ALA A 112 10.33 -2.92 -28.60
N TRP A 113 10.77 -1.93 -27.85
CA TRP A 113 11.75 -0.93 -28.26
C TRP A 113 12.90 -0.68 -27.28
N GLY A 114 13.02 -1.48 -26.23
CA GLY A 114 14.06 -1.31 -25.19
C GLY A 114 15.50 -1.39 -25.71
N SER A 115 15.72 -2.01 -26.88
CA SER A 115 17.01 -2.07 -27.55
C SER A 115 17.38 -0.81 -28.38
N LEU A 116 16.41 0.09 -28.60
CA LEU A 116 16.71 1.35 -29.27
C LEU A 116 17.61 2.24 -28.41
N PRO A 117 18.67 2.86 -29.00
CA PRO A 117 19.63 3.65 -28.21
C PRO A 117 19.02 4.73 -27.34
N LEU A 118 17.97 5.39 -27.82
CA LEU A 118 17.27 6.43 -27.07
C LEU A 118 16.57 5.86 -25.84
N ILE A 119 15.85 4.74 -25.98
CA ILE A 119 15.09 4.11 -24.89
C ILE A 119 16.06 3.49 -23.88
N ALA A 120 17.10 2.80 -24.37
CA ALA A 120 18.15 2.24 -23.53
C ALA A 120 18.86 3.34 -22.71
N ALA A 121 19.16 4.50 -23.32
CA ALA A 121 19.78 5.62 -22.64
C ALA A 121 18.86 6.22 -21.57
N LEU A 122 17.54 6.36 -21.83
CA LEU A 122 16.56 6.82 -20.86
C LEU A 122 16.47 5.86 -19.65
N LEU A 123 16.35 4.57 -19.90
CA LEU A 123 16.30 3.56 -18.85
C LEU A 123 17.60 3.54 -18.02
N TYR A 124 18.75 3.64 -18.69
CA TYR A 124 20.04 3.74 -18.01
C TYR A 124 20.12 4.98 -17.10
N GLY A 125 19.64 6.12 -17.58
CA GLY A 125 19.62 7.37 -16.82
C GLY A 125 18.68 7.35 -15.60
N ILE A 126 17.60 6.54 -15.64
CA ILE A 126 16.66 6.42 -14.51
C ILE A 126 17.23 5.54 -13.39
N LYS A 127 18.05 4.53 -13.67
CA LYS A 127 18.59 3.59 -12.67
C LYS A 127 19.25 4.25 -11.46
N PRO A 128 20.14 5.24 -11.60
CA PRO A 128 20.72 5.92 -10.43
C PRO A 128 19.68 6.65 -9.58
N ALA A 129 18.67 7.25 -10.22
CA ALA A 129 17.58 7.92 -9.51
C ALA A 129 16.77 6.94 -8.65
N VAL A 130 16.48 5.74 -9.18
CA VAL A 130 15.79 4.67 -8.42
C VAL A 130 16.61 4.22 -7.23
N VAL A 131 17.92 4.00 -7.40
CA VAL A 131 18.80 3.67 -6.26
C VAL A 131 18.74 4.76 -5.19
N ALA A 132 18.79 6.02 -5.58
CA ALA A 132 18.68 7.15 -4.66
C ALA A 132 17.31 7.19 -3.94
N ILE A 133 16.21 6.92 -4.66
CA ILE A 133 14.85 6.86 -4.10
C ILE A 133 14.75 5.73 -3.07
N VAL A 134 15.23 4.52 -3.41
CA VAL A 134 15.20 3.36 -2.51
C VAL A 134 16.04 3.64 -1.25
N LEU A 135 17.24 4.20 -1.40
CA LEU A 135 18.08 4.58 -0.25
C LEU A 135 17.41 5.65 0.61
N ALA A 136 16.81 6.66 -0.01
CA ALA A 136 16.07 7.70 0.71
C ALA A 136 14.84 7.13 1.44
N ALA A 137 14.13 6.17 0.83
CA ALA A 137 13.01 5.47 1.47
C ALA A 137 13.50 4.63 2.66
N ALA A 138 14.57 3.85 2.50
CA ALA A 138 15.17 3.06 3.56
C ALA A 138 15.64 3.96 4.72
N TRP A 139 16.29 5.08 4.42
CA TRP A 139 16.70 6.08 5.41
C TRP A 139 15.51 6.65 6.18
N ARG A 140 14.46 7.06 5.47
CA ARG A 140 13.24 7.63 6.07
C ARG A 140 12.52 6.63 6.96
N ILE A 141 12.39 5.37 6.51
CA ILE A 141 11.80 4.29 7.31
C ILE A 141 12.68 4.02 8.53
N GLY A 142 14.00 3.91 8.34
CA GLY A 142 14.96 3.69 9.41
C GLY A 142 14.85 4.75 10.51
N GLN A 143 14.86 6.03 10.15
CA GLN A 143 14.73 7.13 11.11
C GLN A 143 13.42 7.08 11.92
N ARG A 144 12.33 6.63 11.32
CA ARG A 144 11.04 6.51 12.01
C ARG A 144 10.94 5.30 12.90
N THR A 145 11.57 4.19 12.50
CA THR A 145 11.40 2.87 13.12
C THR A 145 12.51 2.54 14.11
N LEU A 146 13.76 2.86 13.76
CA LEU A 146 14.95 2.52 14.56
C LEU A 146 15.21 3.59 15.63
N ARG A 147 14.34 3.65 16.63
CA ARG A 147 14.38 4.67 17.69
C ARG A 147 15.35 4.34 18.83
N ASN A 148 15.78 3.09 18.93
CA ASN A 148 16.73 2.63 19.96
C ASN A 148 17.61 1.51 19.45
N GLY A 149 18.67 1.19 20.23
CA GLY A 149 19.64 0.17 19.86
C GLY A 149 19.04 -1.24 19.73
N ALA A 150 17.97 -1.57 20.47
CA ALA A 150 17.32 -2.88 20.38
C ALA A 150 16.64 -3.07 19.01
N LEU A 151 15.91 -2.07 18.54
CA LEU A 151 15.27 -2.08 17.22
C LEU A 151 16.31 -2.06 16.09
N ALA A 152 17.40 -1.30 16.26
CA ALA A 152 18.53 -1.32 15.32
C ALA A 152 19.22 -2.70 15.29
N GLY A 153 19.36 -3.36 16.44
CA GLY A 153 19.88 -4.72 16.53
C GLY A 153 19.00 -5.75 15.82
N ILE A 154 17.68 -5.66 15.96
CA ILE A 154 16.74 -6.53 15.22
C ILE A 154 16.88 -6.29 13.71
N ALA A 155 16.92 -5.04 13.26
CA ALA A 155 17.09 -4.71 11.85
C ALA A 155 18.43 -5.22 11.29
N GLY A 156 19.51 -5.04 12.04
CA GLY A 156 20.83 -5.59 11.69
C GLY A 156 20.83 -7.11 11.60
N THR A 157 20.25 -7.79 12.59
CA THR A 157 20.14 -9.26 12.60
C THR A 157 19.29 -9.75 11.41
N ALA A 158 18.19 -9.07 11.10
CA ALA A 158 17.37 -9.38 9.94
C ALA A 158 18.15 -9.20 8.63
N PHE A 159 18.90 -8.10 8.49
CA PHE A 159 19.75 -7.85 7.34
C PHE A 159 20.80 -8.97 7.15
N PHE A 160 21.54 -9.31 8.19
CA PHE A 160 22.53 -10.40 8.12
C PHE A 160 21.87 -11.75 7.88
N GLY A 161 20.69 -12.00 8.45
CA GLY A 161 19.92 -13.21 8.21
C GLY A 161 19.52 -13.39 6.74
N ILE A 162 19.14 -12.31 6.07
CA ILE A 162 18.82 -12.33 4.63
C ILE A 162 20.10 -12.41 3.79
N ALA A 163 21.06 -11.52 4.07
CA ALA A 163 22.23 -11.33 3.20
C ALA A 163 23.25 -12.46 3.27
N LEU A 164 23.46 -13.06 4.46
CA LEU A 164 24.50 -14.08 4.68
C LEU A 164 23.93 -15.48 4.86
N LEU A 165 22.81 -15.61 5.58
CA LEU A 165 22.22 -16.91 5.91
C LEU A 165 21.13 -17.33 4.94
N HIS A 166 20.75 -16.45 3.98
CA HIS A 166 19.66 -16.68 3.01
C HIS A 166 18.37 -17.18 3.66
N LEU A 167 18.08 -16.68 4.89
CA LEU A 167 16.87 -17.08 5.60
C LEU A 167 15.63 -16.62 4.81
N PRO A 168 14.58 -17.46 4.73
CA PRO A 168 13.38 -17.09 4.02
C PRO A 168 12.70 -15.90 4.68
N PHE A 169 12.27 -14.92 3.87
CA PHE A 169 11.66 -13.67 4.33
C PHE A 169 10.53 -13.88 5.37
N PRO A 170 9.62 -14.87 5.22
CA PRO A 170 8.62 -15.14 6.25
C PRO A 170 9.20 -15.48 7.63
N ALA A 171 10.30 -16.21 7.68
CA ALA A 171 10.96 -16.55 8.94
C ALA A 171 11.55 -15.32 9.63
N ILE A 172 12.12 -14.39 8.86
CA ILE A 172 12.61 -13.09 9.37
C ILE A 172 11.45 -12.27 9.97
N VAL A 173 10.33 -12.17 9.26
CA VAL A 173 9.16 -11.41 9.74
C VAL A 173 8.57 -12.03 11.01
N LEU A 174 8.38 -13.35 11.03
CA LEU A 174 7.88 -14.06 12.20
C LEU A 174 8.85 -13.98 13.38
N GLY A 175 10.14 -14.10 13.12
CA GLY A 175 11.20 -13.94 14.13
C GLY A 175 11.20 -12.53 14.74
N ALA A 176 11.17 -11.50 13.91
CA ALA A 176 11.11 -10.12 14.35
C ALA A 176 9.81 -9.84 15.16
N ALA A 177 8.68 -10.38 14.72
CA ALA A 177 7.41 -10.27 15.44
C ALA A 177 7.47 -10.97 16.81
N ALA A 178 8.04 -12.17 16.88
CA ALA A 178 8.22 -12.91 18.13
C ALA A 178 9.14 -12.15 19.10
N ILE A 179 10.28 -11.63 18.60
CA ILE A 179 11.20 -10.83 19.42
C ILE A 179 10.52 -9.53 19.88
N GLY A 180 9.77 -8.86 19.00
CA GLY A 180 9.01 -7.65 19.35
C GLY A 180 7.94 -7.90 20.40
N MET A 181 7.23 -9.02 20.30
CA MET A 181 6.20 -9.41 21.28
C MET A 181 6.80 -9.78 22.65
N LEU A 182 7.88 -10.57 22.66
CA LEU A 182 8.59 -10.93 23.88
C LEU A 182 9.28 -9.70 24.50
N GLY A 183 9.94 -8.89 23.68
CA GLY A 183 10.59 -7.65 24.11
C GLY A 183 9.60 -6.66 24.68
N GLY A 184 8.42 -6.51 24.06
CA GLY A 184 7.34 -5.66 24.58
C GLY A 184 6.78 -6.10 25.93
N ARG A 185 6.86 -7.40 26.25
CA ARG A 185 6.49 -7.94 27.57
C ARG A 185 7.58 -7.78 28.62
N LEU A 186 8.85 -8.02 28.23
CA LEU A 186 9.99 -8.05 29.14
C LEU A 186 10.60 -6.65 29.37
N ARG A 187 10.63 -5.83 28.35
CA ARG A 187 11.20 -4.46 28.34
C ARG A 187 10.29 -3.52 27.58
N PRO A 188 9.11 -3.20 28.12
CA PRO A 188 8.14 -2.32 27.46
C PRO A 188 8.76 -0.97 27.05
N ASP A 189 9.68 -0.42 27.82
CA ASP A 189 10.33 0.86 27.57
C ASP A 189 11.08 0.91 26.23
N LEU A 190 11.62 -0.24 25.76
CA LEU A 190 12.37 -0.33 24.50
C LEU A 190 11.48 -0.66 23.31
N PHE A 191 10.34 -1.30 23.55
CA PHE A 191 9.46 -1.81 22.51
C PHE A 191 8.12 -1.09 22.42
N HIS A 192 7.90 -0.05 23.25
CA HIS A 192 6.74 0.81 23.04
C HIS A 192 6.82 1.41 21.65
N ALA A 193 5.91 1.00 20.79
CA ALA A 193 5.59 1.73 19.58
C ALA A 193 5.08 3.10 20.03
N GLY A 194 5.98 4.02 20.23
CA GLY A 194 5.66 5.40 20.52
C GLY A 194 4.90 5.96 19.33
N GLY A 195 3.62 5.71 19.30
CA GLY A 195 2.67 6.55 18.62
C GLY A 195 2.65 7.89 19.31
N ALA A 196 3.70 8.68 19.08
CA ALA A 196 3.54 10.11 19.25
C ALA A 196 2.57 10.52 18.14
N HIS A 197 1.29 10.35 18.40
CA HIS A 197 0.33 11.19 17.74
C HIS A 197 0.64 12.59 18.28
N PRO A 198 1.00 13.54 17.43
CA PRO A 198 1.20 14.92 17.84
C PRO A 198 -0.10 15.41 18.48
N ALA A 199 0.05 16.45 19.30
CA ALA A 199 -0.95 17.27 19.90
C ALA A 199 -2.36 17.18 19.32
N ALA A 200 -3.37 17.39 20.17
CA ALA A 200 -4.80 17.36 19.85
C ALA A 200 -5.13 17.48 18.37
N PRO A 201 -5.89 16.54 17.79
CA PRO A 201 -6.13 16.52 16.35
C PRO A 201 -6.56 17.91 15.89
N ALA A 202 -5.88 18.42 14.85
CA ALA A 202 -6.19 19.74 14.31
C ALA A 202 -7.67 19.75 13.89
N SER A 203 -8.41 20.74 14.32
CA SER A 203 -9.82 20.87 13.94
C SER A 203 -9.91 21.67 12.65
N TYR A 204 -10.35 21.03 11.59
CA TYR A 204 -10.61 21.69 10.29
C TYR A 204 -12.07 22.10 10.12
N GLY A 205 -12.84 22.12 11.22
CA GLY A 205 -14.28 22.35 11.23
C GLY A 205 -15.09 21.04 11.13
N GLN A 206 -16.40 21.15 11.15
CA GLN A 206 -17.31 19.99 11.17
C GLN A 206 -17.19 19.19 9.87
N ALA A 207 -16.97 17.88 9.98
CA ALA A 207 -16.86 16.97 8.85
C ALA A 207 -18.19 16.25 8.56
N LEU A 208 -18.35 15.73 7.34
CA LEU A 208 -19.51 14.92 6.97
C LEU A 208 -19.57 13.62 7.80
N ILE A 209 -18.43 12.93 7.92
CA ILE A 209 -18.25 11.78 8.80
C ILE A 209 -17.40 12.26 9.97
N ASP A 210 -18.07 12.87 10.95
CA ASP A 210 -17.44 13.46 12.12
C ASP A 210 -17.33 12.47 13.28
N ASP A 211 -16.59 12.83 14.32
CA ASP A 211 -16.38 12.02 15.51
C ASP A 211 -17.70 11.65 16.20
N ALA A 212 -18.62 12.61 16.27
CA ALA A 212 -19.96 12.43 16.83
C ALA A 212 -20.96 11.77 15.86
N THR A 213 -20.62 11.63 14.56
CA THR A 213 -21.54 11.01 13.59
C THR A 213 -21.70 9.52 13.89
N PRO A 214 -22.92 9.00 14.01
CA PRO A 214 -23.13 7.58 14.24
C PRO A 214 -22.57 6.75 13.08
N THR A 215 -22.08 5.56 13.41
CA THR A 215 -21.56 4.65 12.38
C THR A 215 -22.64 4.33 11.37
N PRO A 216 -22.40 4.49 10.06
CA PRO A 216 -23.39 4.18 9.04
C PRO A 216 -23.92 2.75 9.17
N PRO A 217 -25.22 2.47 8.94
CA PRO A 217 -25.78 1.12 9.12
C PRO A 217 -25.08 0.01 8.34
N HIS A 218 -24.47 0.34 7.21
CA HIS A 218 -23.70 -0.61 6.41
C HIS A 218 -22.30 -0.88 7.01
N ALA A 219 -21.81 -0.03 7.88
CA ALA A 219 -20.51 -0.17 8.53
C ALA A 219 -20.59 -0.81 9.94
N VAL A 220 -21.79 -1.08 10.43
CA VAL A 220 -21.97 -1.84 11.68
C VAL A 220 -21.52 -3.30 11.46
N PHE A 221 -20.73 -3.83 12.38
CA PHE A 221 -20.22 -5.19 12.32
C PHE A 221 -21.34 -6.25 12.21
N SER A 222 -21.14 -7.23 11.34
CA SER A 222 -22.06 -8.37 11.18
C SER A 222 -21.29 -9.60 10.72
N TRP A 223 -21.38 -10.69 11.46
CA TRP A 223 -20.75 -11.96 11.12
C TRP A 223 -21.18 -12.49 9.74
N ARG A 224 -22.45 -12.31 9.37
CA ARG A 224 -22.96 -12.71 8.05
C ARG A 224 -22.28 -11.95 6.92
N ARG A 225 -22.08 -10.62 7.09
CA ARG A 225 -21.36 -9.80 6.10
C ARG A 225 -19.89 -10.19 6.02
N LEU A 226 -19.24 -10.36 7.18
CA LEU A 226 -17.85 -10.80 7.22
C LEU A 226 -17.68 -12.12 6.48
N LEU A 227 -18.49 -13.11 6.78
CA LEU A 227 -18.45 -14.41 6.11
C LEU A 227 -18.71 -14.27 4.60
N ALA A 228 -19.75 -13.53 4.21
CA ALA A 228 -20.08 -13.31 2.80
C ALA A 228 -18.95 -12.60 2.04
N THR A 229 -18.38 -11.53 2.59
CA THR A 229 -17.26 -10.82 1.95
C THR A 229 -16.01 -11.66 1.87
N THR A 230 -15.70 -12.45 2.91
CA THR A 230 -14.58 -13.39 2.89
C THR A 230 -14.78 -14.48 1.85
N LEU A 231 -15.96 -15.09 1.79
CA LEU A 231 -16.27 -16.09 0.77
C LEU A 231 -16.17 -15.54 -0.65
N VAL A 232 -16.73 -14.34 -0.89
CA VAL A 232 -16.61 -13.69 -2.21
C VAL A 232 -15.14 -13.40 -2.53
N GLY A 233 -14.37 -12.85 -1.59
CA GLY A 233 -12.94 -12.55 -1.79
C GLY A 233 -12.13 -13.81 -2.12
N VAL A 234 -12.30 -14.87 -1.32
CA VAL A 234 -11.64 -16.16 -1.56
C VAL A 234 -12.07 -16.77 -2.89
N SER A 235 -13.37 -16.72 -3.23
CA SER A 235 -13.87 -17.23 -4.51
C SER A 235 -13.28 -16.48 -5.71
N LEU A 236 -13.18 -15.16 -5.63
CA LEU A 236 -12.56 -14.33 -6.69
C LEU A 236 -11.06 -14.63 -6.83
N LEU A 237 -10.35 -14.82 -5.71
CA LEU A 237 -8.95 -15.23 -5.71
C LEU A 237 -8.74 -16.59 -6.38
N LEU A 238 -9.53 -17.59 -5.98
CA LEU A 238 -9.46 -18.94 -6.54
C LEU A 238 -9.86 -18.95 -8.02
N LEU A 239 -10.88 -18.20 -8.40
CA LEU A 239 -11.29 -18.04 -9.79
C LEU A 239 -10.18 -17.42 -10.64
N GLY A 240 -9.54 -16.35 -10.15
CA GLY A 240 -8.41 -15.70 -10.82
C GLY A 240 -7.23 -16.68 -11.00
N TRP A 241 -6.91 -17.45 -9.97
CA TRP A 241 -5.87 -18.48 -10.06
C TRP A 241 -6.25 -19.63 -11.00
N ALA A 242 -7.48 -20.09 -10.95
CA ALA A 242 -7.98 -21.14 -11.84
C ALA A 242 -7.95 -20.68 -13.31
N LEU A 243 -8.32 -19.43 -13.59
CA LEU A 243 -8.22 -18.84 -14.92
C LEU A 243 -6.77 -18.75 -15.40
N ALA A 244 -5.86 -18.32 -14.55
CA ALA A 244 -4.42 -18.29 -14.85
C ALA A 244 -3.87 -19.70 -15.15
N ALA A 245 -4.31 -20.70 -14.38
CA ALA A 245 -3.97 -22.11 -14.59
C ALA A 245 -4.59 -22.68 -15.87
N ALA A 246 -5.80 -22.30 -16.22
CA ALA A 246 -6.45 -22.71 -17.47
C ALA A 246 -5.78 -22.13 -18.71
N LEU A 247 -5.27 -20.90 -18.64
CA LEU A 247 -4.60 -20.22 -19.75
C LEU A 247 -3.14 -20.68 -19.96
N GLY A 248 -2.43 -21.02 -18.89
CA GLY A 248 -1.00 -21.33 -18.94
C GLY A 248 -0.60 -22.69 -18.37
N GLY A 249 -1.57 -23.51 -17.97
CA GLY A 249 -1.34 -24.75 -17.23
C GLY A 249 -1.19 -24.54 -15.70
N PRO A 250 -1.49 -25.56 -14.87
CA PRO A 250 -1.43 -25.45 -13.40
C PRO A 250 -0.03 -25.12 -12.86
N GLY A 251 1.03 -25.54 -13.56
CA GLY A 251 2.43 -25.23 -13.25
C GLY A 251 3.00 -24.12 -14.13
N GLY A 252 2.19 -23.46 -14.95
CA GLY A 252 2.64 -22.43 -15.87
C GLY A 252 2.97 -21.09 -15.17
N PRO A 253 3.70 -20.20 -15.85
CA PRO A 253 4.15 -18.94 -15.26
C PRO A 253 3.02 -18.09 -14.69
N LEU A 254 1.86 -18.03 -15.33
CA LEU A 254 0.72 -17.24 -14.88
C LEU A 254 0.16 -17.75 -13.54
N ALA A 255 0.01 -19.07 -13.40
CA ALA A 255 -0.47 -19.68 -12.15
C ALA A 255 0.56 -19.54 -11.03
N GLN A 256 1.85 -19.72 -11.35
CA GLN A 256 2.95 -19.50 -10.42
C GLN A 256 3.01 -18.04 -9.93
N MET A 257 2.91 -17.07 -10.85
CA MET A 257 2.85 -15.65 -10.50
C MET A 257 1.64 -15.33 -9.63
N GLY A 258 0.45 -15.82 -10.00
CA GLY A 258 -0.76 -15.61 -9.21
C GLY A 258 -0.61 -16.08 -7.78
N TRP A 259 -0.08 -17.28 -7.57
CA TRP A 259 0.17 -17.82 -6.24
C TRP A 259 1.28 -17.11 -5.49
N PHE A 260 2.38 -16.79 -6.18
CA PHE A 260 3.52 -16.08 -5.61
C PHE A 260 3.14 -14.68 -5.12
N PHE A 261 2.49 -13.87 -5.97
CA PHE A 261 2.08 -12.51 -5.61
C PHE A 261 0.94 -12.48 -4.59
N THR A 262 0.09 -13.52 -4.54
CA THR A 262 -0.87 -13.66 -3.43
C THR A 262 -0.15 -13.81 -2.10
N LYS A 263 0.89 -14.65 -2.02
CA LYS A 263 1.72 -14.78 -0.81
C LYS A 263 2.44 -13.47 -0.48
N ALA A 264 3.02 -12.81 -1.48
CA ALA A 264 3.68 -11.52 -1.31
C ALA A 264 2.72 -10.46 -0.73
N ALA A 265 1.51 -10.37 -1.26
CA ALA A 265 0.48 -9.44 -0.77
C ALA A 265 0.08 -9.74 0.70
N LEU A 266 -0.06 -11.00 1.07
CA LEU A 266 -0.38 -11.41 2.45
C LEU A 266 0.79 -11.18 3.43
N MET A 267 2.01 -11.06 2.95
CA MET A 267 3.20 -10.76 3.75
C MET A 267 3.59 -9.27 3.75
N THR A 268 2.88 -8.45 3.00
CA THR A 268 3.13 -7.01 2.95
C THR A 268 2.45 -6.32 4.12
N PHE A 269 3.23 -5.80 5.07
CA PHE A 269 2.75 -4.99 6.19
C PHE A 269 3.55 -3.69 6.25
N GLY A 270 2.88 -2.56 6.36
CA GLY A 270 3.52 -1.26 6.54
C GLY A 270 4.29 -0.73 5.32
N GLY A 271 3.89 -1.13 4.11
CA GLY A 271 4.40 -0.62 2.84
C GLY A 271 5.06 -1.65 1.93
N ALA A 272 4.98 -1.41 0.62
CA ALA A 272 5.47 -2.33 -0.42
C ALA A 272 6.98 -2.56 -0.39
N TYR A 273 7.76 -1.58 0.09
CA TYR A 273 9.23 -1.70 0.14
C TYR A 273 9.71 -2.86 1.00
N ALA A 274 8.97 -3.24 2.04
CA ALA A 274 9.35 -4.34 2.91
C ALA A 274 9.32 -5.71 2.20
N VAL A 275 8.48 -5.88 1.18
CA VAL A 275 8.33 -7.14 0.45
C VAL A 275 9.21 -7.22 -0.80
N LEU A 276 9.84 -6.13 -1.23
CA LEU A 276 10.69 -6.11 -2.43
C LEU A 276 11.81 -7.16 -2.42
N PRO A 277 12.53 -7.41 -1.31
CA PRO A 277 13.54 -8.49 -1.28
C PRO A 277 12.92 -9.87 -1.58
N TYR A 278 11.73 -10.15 -1.06
CA TYR A 278 11.01 -11.39 -1.35
C TYR A 278 10.62 -11.48 -2.83
N VAL A 279 10.17 -10.37 -3.42
CA VAL A 279 9.82 -10.33 -4.84
C VAL A 279 11.07 -10.53 -5.70
N TYR A 280 12.21 -9.92 -5.34
CA TYR A 280 13.48 -10.10 -6.02
C TYR A 280 13.91 -11.57 -6.01
N LEU A 281 13.98 -12.19 -4.83
CA LEU A 281 14.37 -13.59 -4.67
C LEU A 281 13.45 -14.53 -5.48
N GLY A 282 12.14 -14.28 -5.46
CA GLY A 282 11.20 -15.06 -6.25
C GLY A 282 11.38 -14.87 -7.75
N ALA A 283 11.33 -13.64 -8.22
CA ALA A 283 11.34 -13.34 -9.66
C ALA A 283 12.69 -13.65 -10.33
N VAL A 284 13.82 -13.45 -9.62
CA VAL A 284 15.17 -13.59 -10.18
C VAL A 284 15.78 -14.95 -9.85
N GLU A 285 15.77 -15.35 -8.57
CA GLU A 285 16.53 -16.50 -8.13
C GLU A 285 15.75 -17.82 -8.12
N THR A 286 14.44 -17.75 -7.78
CA THR A 286 13.64 -18.98 -7.64
C THR A 286 12.97 -19.39 -8.95
N PHE A 287 12.27 -18.46 -9.60
CA PHE A 287 11.48 -18.74 -10.80
C PHE A 287 12.17 -18.31 -12.10
N HIS A 288 13.22 -17.52 -12.02
CA HIS A 288 13.97 -17.00 -13.19
C HIS A 288 13.08 -16.31 -14.22
N TRP A 289 12.02 -15.60 -13.77
CA TRP A 289 11.15 -14.83 -14.66
C TRP A 289 11.86 -13.61 -15.24
N LEU A 290 12.78 -13.04 -14.46
CA LEU A 290 13.58 -11.86 -14.81
C LEU A 290 15.04 -12.10 -14.47
N ASN A 291 15.94 -11.47 -15.22
CA ASN A 291 17.32 -11.34 -14.79
C ASN A 291 17.50 -10.10 -13.89
N PRO A 292 18.61 -9.96 -13.15
CA PRO A 292 18.83 -8.83 -12.23
C PRO A 292 18.72 -7.46 -12.92
N ALA A 293 19.15 -7.31 -14.15
CA ALA A 293 19.07 -6.06 -14.91
C ALA A 293 17.61 -5.71 -15.23
N GLN A 294 16.82 -6.68 -15.68
CA GLN A 294 15.39 -6.50 -15.95
C GLN A 294 14.59 -6.19 -14.67
N MET A 295 14.97 -6.79 -13.54
CA MET A 295 14.34 -6.46 -12.28
C MET A 295 14.61 -5.01 -11.85
N MET A 296 15.83 -4.51 -12.06
CA MET A 296 16.17 -3.09 -11.82
C MET A 296 15.41 -2.16 -12.78
N ASP A 297 15.26 -2.53 -14.05
CA ASP A 297 14.47 -1.76 -15.00
C ASP A 297 13.00 -1.74 -14.62
N GLY A 298 12.45 -2.87 -14.18
CA GLY A 298 11.06 -2.98 -13.68
C GLY A 298 10.81 -2.12 -12.44
N LEU A 299 11.74 -2.12 -11.47
CA LEU A 299 11.68 -1.22 -10.31
C LEU A 299 11.72 0.25 -10.73
N ALA A 300 12.58 0.59 -11.70
CA ALA A 300 12.66 1.95 -12.24
C ALA A 300 11.33 2.40 -12.86
N LEU A 301 10.70 1.55 -13.64
CA LEU A 301 9.39 1.83 -14.23
C LEU A 301 8.31 1.96 -13.15
N GLY A 302 8.33 1.11 -12.12
CA GLY A 302 7.39 1.18 -11.00
C GLY A 302 7.51 2.48 -10.21
N GLU A 303 8.73 2.89 -9.83
CA GLU A 303 8.98 4.12 -9.05
C GLU A 303 8.65 5.41 -9.83
N THR A 304 8.72 5.38 -11.15
CA THR A 304 8.37 6.52 -11.99
C THR A 304 6.89 6.59 -12.35
N THR A 305 6.11 5.59 -11.99
CA THR A 305 4.68 5.51 -12.29
C THR A 305 3.86 6.04 -11.10
N PRO A 306 2.82 6.87 -11.35
CA PRO A 306 1.91 7.28 -10.29
C PRO A 306 1.05 6.10 -9.83
N GLY A 307 0.58 6.12 -8.59
CA GLY A 307 -0.35 5.12 -8.06
C GLY A 307 0.24 4.29 -6.92
N PRO A 308 -0.54 3.37 -6.35
CA PRO A 308 -0.08 2.50 -5.27
C PRO A 308 0.95 1.50 -5.82
N LEU A 309 2.06 1.42 -5.12
CA LEU A 309 3.12 0.44 -5.37
C LEU A 309 2.69 -0.94 -4.87
#